data_656985bf51e607fbd666e01406d66bb2
#
_entry.id   656985bf51e607fbd666e01406d66bb2
#
_cell.length_a   1.000
_cell.length_b   1.000
_cell.length_c   1.000
_cell.angle_alpha   90.00
_cell.angle_beta   90.00
_cell.angle_gamma   90.00
#
_symmetry.space_group_name_H-M   'P 1'
#
loop_
_entity.id
_entity.type
_entity.pdbx_description
1 polymer ?
#
loop_
_entity_poly.entity_id
_entity_poly.type
_entity_poly.pdbx_seq_one_letter_code
_entity_poly.pdbx_strand_id
1 'polypeptide(L)'
;MTYLAKNWNNPGGASIAGLAIAAGLFGLAFAALGALFGTAGTPPPVTGTNGFTYIFHVARFTLFQAGISALLSLILAVAVARAGWRRLTGPAGKLLITFSFLPVILPTTVAASGLIGVWGQSGIISGMSQSVGLPGLPPIYGIGAVLLAHVFFNAPLMMRVLMGALSGIPAAHWRQSAQWGLTEWQRFRLIEWPALRQVIPGLLALVFLLCFTSFALVLMLGGGPAVTTLEVSIYTALRFDFDLPRAAQLACLQLLICALVVIGLTAFSGPSWAAMPARLQRPLHQRGEQQWPSRLTDYLIIAMFVVIAVLPVVAVIVRGVGPHLAGVLAWPAFWRALTASLCVGLASGGLATFLAFMMATARTRRVRARRSVWWLDVAVSLYLAVSAIVLGTGLFILLRPVANIFTLAPALVLLANMLVALPFAYRVIEGRMAALAATHDRLCAGLGIRGWRRLRWITLPALAPELGYAAGLSAALSLGDMTVIALFGSQQFQTLPWLLYQTMARYRSGEAAALALLLLCLTIGIFLLFHLMSRRIGNQPHA
;
A
#
# COMPACT_ATOMS: atom_id res chain seq x y z
N MET A 1 7.12 39.51 23.02
CA MET A 1 6.71 38.65 21.90
C MET A 1 7.62 38.78 20.66
N THR A 2 8.19 39.92 20.35
CA THR A 2 9.04 40.14 19.16
C THR A 2 10.41 39.44 19.20
N TYR A 3 10.99 39.18 20.36
CA TYR A 3 12.30 38.52 20.51
C TYR A 3 12.24 37.00 20.20
N LEU A 4 11.08 36.35 20.43
CA LEU A 4 10.87 34.94 20.13
C LEU A 4 10.77 34.71 18.62
N ALA A 5 10.19 35.63 17.84
CA ALA A 5 10.02 35.52 16.40
C ALA A 5 11.36 35.58 15.63
N LYS A 6 12.34 36.32 16.10
CA LYS A 6 13.62 36.55 15.40
C LYS A 6 14.54 35.32 15.40
N ASN A 7 14.46 34.43 16.41
CA ASN A 7 15.26 33.21 16.51
C ASN A 7 14.65 31.98 15.79
N TRP A 8 13.41 32.09 15.33
CA TRP A 8 12.74 31.04 14.54
C TRP A 8 13.03 31.14 13.04
N ASN A 9 13.53 32.29 12.59
CA ASN A 9 13.80 32.57 11.18
C ASN A 9 15.13 31.99 10.64
N ASN A 10 16.05 31.58 11.54
CA ASN A 10 17.26 30.89 11.08
C ASN A 10 16.90 29.45 10.66
N PRO A 11 17.06 29.09 9.36
CA PRO A 11 16.86 27.73 8.91
C PRO A 11 17.96 26.86 9.52
N GLY A 12 17.68 26.20 10.65
CA GLY A 12 18.60 25.19 11.17
C GLY A 12 18.84 24.09 10.12
N GLY A 13 20.03 23.48 10.11
CA GLY A 13 20.49 22.55 9.07
C GLY A 13 19.46 21.49 8.65
N ALA A 14 18.66 20.93 9.59
CA ALA A 14 17.59 19.97 9.28
C ALA A 14 16.44 20.55 8.42
N SER A 15 16.19 21.86 8.47
CA SER A 15 15.20 22.51 7.60
C SER A 15 15.76 22.68 6.18
N ILE A 16 17.04 23.04 6.07
CA ILE A 16 17.72 23.17 4.77
C ILE A 16 17.82 21.78 4.11
N ALA A 17 18.20 20.76 4.87
CA ALA A 17 18.26 19.40 4.38
C ALA A 17 16.90 18.91 3.86
N GLY A 18 15.79 19.14 4.60
CA GLY A 18 14.45 18.77 4.13
C GLY A 18 14.03 19.51 2.86
N LEU A 19 14.44 20.77 2.68
CA LEU A 19 14.22 21.55 1.45
C LEU A 19 15.04 20.99 0.29
N ALA A 20 16.32 20.68 0.52
CA ALA A 20 17.20 20.07 -0.50
C ALA A 20 16.70 18.69 -0.93
N ILE A 21 16.21 17.87 0.00
CA ILE A 21 15.58 16.58 -0.28
C ILE A 21 14.36 16.77 -1.19
N ALA A 22 13.46 17.69 -0.85
CA ALA A 22 12.28 17.94 -1.66
C ALA A 22 12.64 18.43 -3.07
N ALA A 23 13.63 19.30 -3.20
CA ALA A 23 14.14 19.74 -4.50
C ALA A 23 14.77 18.57 -5.29
N GLY A 24 15.51 17.69 -4.64
CA GLY A 24 16.06 16.46 -5.24
C GLY A 24 14.98 15.50 -5.70
N LEU A 25 13.93 15.32 -4.91
CA LEU A 25 12.76 14.50 -5.28
C LEU A 25 12.06 15.06 -6.52
N PHE A 26 11.80 16.37 -6.57
CA PHE A 26 11.24 16.99 -7.78
C PHE A 26 12.18 16.85 -8.97
N GLY A 27 13.49 17.11 -8.79
CA GLY A 27 14.48 16.99 -9.85
C GLY A 27 14.52 15.57 -10.44
N LEU A 28 14.52 14.55 -9.60
CA LEU A 28 14.51 13.15 -10.03
C LEU A 28 13.22 12.79 -10.77
N ALA A 29 12.06 13.20 -10.23
CA ALA A 29 10.78 12.97 -10.89
C ALA A 29 10.71 13.66 -12.25
N PHE A 30 11.08 14.94 -12.33
CA PHE A 30 11.10 15.69 -13.59
C PHE A 30 12.09 15.12 -14.61
N ALA A 31 13.27 14.67 -14.17
CA ALA A 31 14.25 14.04 -15.05
C ALA A 31 13.72 12.71 -15.63
N ALA A 32 13.15 11.84 -14.77
CA ALA A 32 12.56 10.58 -15.21
C ALA A 32 11.36 10.80 -16.16
N LEU A 33 10.47 11.74 -15.81
CA LEU A 33 9.33 12.09 -16.65
C LEU A 33 9.76 12.77 -17.95
N GLY A 34 10.76 13.66 -17.92
CA GLY A 34 11.32 14.29 -19.11
C GLY A 34 11.91 13.29 -20.10
N ALA A 35 12.60 12.27 -19.57
CA ALA A 35 13.11 11.16 -20.40
C ALA A 35 11.97 10.36 -21.05
N LEU A 36 10.89 10.09 -20.30
CA LEU A 36 9.70 9.42 -20.85
C LEU A 36 9.05 10.24 -21.96
N PHE A 37 8.78 11.53 -21.73
CA PHE A 37 8.13 12.40 -22.72
C PHE A 37 9.00 12.58 -23.97
N GLY A 38 10.32 12.74 -23.81
CA GLY A 38 11.25 12.83 -24.94
C GLY A 38 11.26 11.57 -25.80
N THR A 39 11.20 10.40 -25.17
CA THR A 39 11.20 9.10 -25.87
C THR A 39 9.82 8.79 -26.46
N ALA A 40 8.73 9.15 -25.80
CA ALA A 40 7.37 8.91 -26.29
C ALA A 40 7.07 9.62 -27.62
N GLY A 41 7.73 10.73 -27.90
CA GLY A 41 7.64 11.46 -29.18
C GLY A 41 8.37 10.80 -30.36
N THR A 42 9.21 9.80 -30.13
CA THR A 42 9.89 9.08 -31.21
C THR A 42 8.96 8.03 -31.83
N PRO A 43 8.96 7.86 -33.17
CA PRO A 43 8.11 6.84 -33.79
C PRO A 43 8.57 5.44 -33.32
N PRO A 44 7.63 4.51 -33.07
CA PRO A 44 7.98 3.15 -32.71
C PRO A 44 8.69 2.44 -33.88
N PRO A 45 9.63 1.53 -33.61
CA PRO A 45 10.40 0.86 -34.65
C PRO A 45 9.54 -0.07 -35.55
N VAL A 46 8.36 -0.46 -35.05
CA VAL A 46 7.40 -1.29 -35.81
C VAL A 46 6.21 -0.43 -36.19
N THR A 47 6.18 0.02 -37.44
CA THR A 47 5.04 0.74 -38.05
C THR A 47 3.91 -0.21 -38.43
N GLY A 48 3.20 -0.75 -37.45
CA GLY A 48 1.92 -1.43 -37.69
C GLY A 48 0.78 -0.48 -37.36
N THR A 49 -0.22 -0.40 -38.24
CA THR A 49 -1.47 0.35 -38.07
C THR A 49 -2.25 -0.01 -36.80
N ASN A 50 -1.83 -1.03 -36.09
CA ASN A 50 -2.48 -1.57 -34.89
C ASN A 50 -1.96 -0.99 -33.55
N GLY A 51 -0.96 -0.10 -33.54
CA GLY A 51 -0.36 0.41 -32.31
C GLY A 51 -1.37 1.19 -31.43
N PHE A 52 -2.11 2.11 -32.03
CA PHE A 52 -3.13 2.90 -31.34
C PHE A 52 -4.30 2.03 -30.83
N THR A 53 -4.76 1.11 -31.66
CA THR A 53 -5.84 0.17 -31.29
C THR A 53 -5.44 -0.70 -30.10
N TYR A 54 -4.19 -1.16 -30.07
CA TYR A 54 -3.65 -1.93 -28.93
C TYR A 54 -3.60 -1.09 -27.66
N ILE A 55 -3.01 0.12 -27.71
CA ILE A 55 -2.92 1.03 -26.56
C ILE A 55 -4.32 1.34 -26.01
N PHE A 56 -5.27 1.63 -26.89
CA PHE A 56 -6.67 1.89 -26.50
C PHE A 56 -7.32 0.68 -25.85
N HIS A 57 -7.11 -0.52 -26.41
CA HIS A 57 -7.66 -1.77 -25.84
C HIS A 57 -7.12 -2.04 -24.44
N VAL A 58 -5.80 -1.93 -24.24
CA VAL A 58 -5.16 -2.14 -22.94
C VAL A 58 -5.60 -1.09 -21.93
N ALA A 59 -5.70 0.18 -22.33
CA ALA A 59 -6.16 1.26 -21.45
C ALA A 59 -7.61 1.03 -21.01
N ARG A 60 -8.51 0.69 -21.96
CA ARG A 60 -9.91 0.38 -21.68
C ARG A 60 -10.05 -0.79 -20.73
N PHE A 61 -9.28 -1.87 -20.96
CA PHE A 61 -9.29 -3.03 -20.08
C PHE A 61 -8.80 -2.68 -18.67
N THR A 62 -7.71 -1.91 -18.56
CA THR A 62 -7.17 -1.48 -17.25
C THR A 62 -8.17 -0.63 -16.48
N LEU A 63 -8.83 0.34 -17.13
CA LEU A 63 -9.87 1.17 -16.53
C LEU A 63 -11.06 0.32 -16.06
N PHE A 64 -11.54 -0.58 -16.90
CA PHE A 64 -12.65 -1.48 -16.59
C PHE A 64 -12.33 -2.37 -15.39
N GLN A 65 -11.20 -3.05 -15.41
CA GLN A 65 -10.75 -3.94 -14.35
C GLN A 65 -10.56 -3.18 -13.02
N ALA A 66 -9.92 -2.00 -13.05
CA ALA A 66 -9.72 -1.19 -11.86
C ALA A 66 -11.04 -0.66 -11.28
N GLY A 67 -11.96 -0.24 -12.15
CA GLY A 67 -13.29 0.23 -11.76
C GLY A 67 -14.12 -0.86 -11.09
N ILE A 68 -14.21 -2.04 -11.71
CA ILE A 68 -14.92 -3.18 -11.13
C ILE A 68 -14.28 -3.63 -9.81
N SER A 69 -12.94 -3.72 -9.75
CA SER A 69 -12.22 -4.09 -8.52
C SER A 69 -12.54 -3.14 -7.38
N ALA A 70 -12.51 -1.83 -7.64
CA ALA A 70 -12.82 -0.83 -6.64
C ALA A 70 -14.27 -0.91 -6.16
N LEU A 71 -15.22 -1.11 -7.09
CA LEU A 71 -16.64 -1.23 -6.78
C LEU A 71 -16.94 -2.49 -5.95
N LEU A 72 -16.42 -3.65 -6.36
CA LEU A 72 -16.61 -4.91 -5.61
C LEU A 72 -16.00 -4.81 -4.20
N SER A 73 -14.80 -4.21 -4.08
CA SER A 73 -14.17 -3.96 -2.78
C SER A 73 -15.02 -3.04 -1.91
N LEU A 74 -15.63 -1.99 -2.48
CA LEU A 74 -16.52 -1.08 -1.76
C LEU A 74 -17.79 -1.78 -1.28
N ILE A 75 -18.46 -2.55 -2.13
CA ILE A 75 -19.69 -3.27 -1.78
C ILE A 75 -19.44 -4.20 -0.60
N LEU A 76 -18.38 -5.02 -0.67
CA LEU A 76 -18.00 -5.90 0.43
C LEU A 76 -17.63 -5.10 1.68
N ALA A 77 -16.83 -4.04 1.54
CA ALA A 77 -16.38 -3.22 2.66
C ALA A 77 -17.54 -2.52 3.38
N VAL A 78 -18.53 -1.99 2.67
CA VAL A 78 -19.74 -1.38 3.27
C VAL A 78 -20.53 -2.43 4.03
N ALA A 79 -20.75 -3.61 3.44
CA ALA A 79 -21.48 -4.70 4.08
C ALA A 79 -20.79 -5.14 5.39
N VAL A 80 -19.45 -5.40 5.32
CA VAL A 80 -18.67 -5.84 6.49
C VAL A 80 -18.53 -4.74 7.54
N ALA A 81 -18.32 -3.48 7.12
CA ALA A 81 -18.22 -2.35 8.06
C ALA A 81 -19.50 -2.18 8.87
N ARG A 82 -20.69 -2.28 8.23
CA ARG A 82 -21.98 -2.22 8.89
C ARG A 82 -22.22 -3.42 9.82
N ALA A 83 -21.99 -4.63 9.34
CA ALA A 83 -22.14 -5.85 10.12
C ALA A 83 -21.17 -5.85 11.33
N GLY A 84 -19.91 -5.54 11.10
CA GLY A 84 -18.89 -5.45 12.16
C GLY A 84 -19.19 -4.35 13.17
N TRP A 85 -19.61 -3.17 12.72
CA TRP A 85 -20.02 -2.07 13.59
C TRP A 85 -21.19 -2.46 14.50
N ARG A 86 -22.19 -3.18 13.99
CA ARG A 86 -23.38 -3.59 14.74
C ARG A 86 -23.12 -4.75 15.70
N ARG A 87 -22.28 -5.73 15.30
CA ARG A 87 -22.18 -7.03 16.02
C ARG A 87 -20.91 -7.19 16.83
N LEU A 88 -19.80 -6.65 16.36
CA LEU A 88 -18.49 -6.91 16.95
C LEU A 88 -18.10 -5.79 17.92
N THR A 89 -18.41 -6.01 19.21
CA THR A 89 -18.00 -5.14 20.32
C THR A 89 -16.84 -5.78 21.10
N GLY A 90 -16.03 -4.97 21.78
CA GLY A 90 -14.96 -5.47 22.64
C GLY A 90 -13.83 -6.20 21.88
N PRO A 91 -13.39 -7.39 22.34
CA PRO A 91 -12.25 -8.11 21.77
C PRO A 91 -12.47 -8.54 20.32
N ALA A 92 -13.67 -9.00 19.95
CA ALA A 92 -13.99 -9.46 18.60
C ALA A 92 -13.91 -8.33 17.56
N GLY A 93 -14.39 -7.12 17.91
CA GLY A 93 -14.25 -5.94 17.04
C GLY A 93 -12.78 -5.52 16.88
N LYS A 94 -11.99 -5.58 17.96
CA LYS A 94 -10.56 -5.33 17.90
C LYS A 94 -9.85 -6.36 17.01
N LEU A 95 -10.25 -7.63 17.10
CA LEU A 95 -9.69 -8.71 16.29
C LEU A 95 -9.97 -8.50 14.79
N LEU A 96 -11.22 -8.18 14.41
CA LEU A 96 -11.56 -7.87 13.02
C LEU A 96 -10.71 -6.71 12.46
N ILE A 97 -10.56 -5.64 13.24
CA ILE A 97 -9.73 -4.50 12.86
C ILE A 97 -8.26 -4.91 12.74
N THR A 98 -7.77 -5.74 13.65
CA THR A 98 -6.38 -6.24 13.60
C THR A 98 -6.16 -7.11 12.36
N PHE A 99 -7.06 -8.03 12.06
CA PHE A 99 -6.97 -8.84 10.84
C PHE A 99 -7.05 -8.03 9.56
N SER A 100 -7.74 -6.89 9.57
CA SER A 100 -7.78 -6.00 8.40
C SER A 100 -6.45 -5.31 8.07
N PHE A 101 -5.47 -5.37 8.96
CA PHE A 101 -4.10 -4.92 8.67
C PHE A 101 -3.25 -5.98 7.95
N LEU A 102 -3.67 -7.25 8.02
CA LEU A 102 -2.90 -8.36 7.47
C LEU A 102 -2.55 -8.17 5.98
N PRO A 103 -3.53 -7.83 5.10
CA PRO A 103 -3.23 -7.61 3.69
C PRO A 103 -2.27 -6.43 3.43
N VAL A 104 -2.24 -5.43 4.29
CA VAL A 104 -1.38 -4.24 4.12
C VAL A 104 0.12 -4.60 4.29
N ILE A 105 0.42 -5.57 5.15
CA ILE A 105 1.80 -6.02 5.43
C ILE A 105 2.21 -7.17 4.51
N LEU A 106 1.22 -7.88 3.95
CA LEU A 106 1.43 -9.07 3.15
C LEU A 106 2.04 -8.72 1.78
N PRO A 107 3.20 -9.29 1.40
CA PRO A 107 3.73 -9.15 0.05
C PRO A 107 2.71 -9.62 -1.01
N THR A 108 2.61 -8.87 -2.11
CA THR A 108 1.66 -9.18 -3.19
C THR A 108 1.89 -10.57 -3.80
N THR A 109 3.15 -11.00 -3.92
CA THR A 109 3.54 -12.31 -4.40
C THR A 109 3.13 -13.44 -3.45
N VAL A 110 3.23 -13.22 -2.14
CA VAL A 110 2.75 -14.17 -1.11
C VAL A 110 1.25 -14.31 -1.17
N ALA A 111 0.53 -13.19 -1.30
CA ALA A 111 -0.93 -13.21 -1.43
C ALA A 111 -1.37 -13.96 -2.70
N ALA A 112 -0.72 -13.72 -3.85
CA ALA A 112 -1.00 -14.44 -5.08
C ALA A 112 -0.76 -15.95 -4.93
N SER A 113 0.36 -16.35 -4.29
CA SER A 113 0.63 -17.76 -3.96
C SER A 113 -0.44 -18.36 -3.05
N GLY A 114 -0.89 -17.61 -2.04
CA GLY A 114 -1.96 -18.02 -1.14
C GLY A 114 -3.31 -18.18 -1.85
N LEU A 115 -3.67 -17.24 -2.71
CA LEU A 115 -4.91 -17.32 -3.51
C LEU A 115 -4.89 -18.54 -4.43
N ILE A 116 -3.79 -18.81 -5.12
CA ILE A 116 -3.61 -20.03 -5.93
C ILE A 116 -3.65 -21.27 -5.02
N GLY A 117 -3.08 -21.18 -3.82
CA GLY A 117 -3.10 -22.26 -2.83
C GLY A 117 -4.50 -22.63 -2.33
N VAL A 118 -5.45 -21.69 -2.36
CA VAL A 118 -6.86 -21.93 -1.97
C VAL A 118 -7.71 -22.36 -3.17
N TRP A 119 -7.75 -21.52 -4.21
CA TRP A 119 -8.69 -21.65 -5.34
C TRP A 119 -8.06 -22.24 -6.61
N GLY A 120 -6.76 -22.52 -6.64
CA GLY A 120 -6.10 -23.15 -7.78
C GLY A 120 -6.53 -24.60 -7.99
N GLN A 121 -6.16 -25.18 -9.14
CA GLN A 121 -6.48 -26.59 -9.47
C GLN A 121 -5.92 -27.58 -8.43
N SER A 122 -4.73 -27.32 -7.91
CA SER A 122 -4.10 -28.06 -6.79
C SER A 122 -4.34 -27.39 -5.43
N GLY A 123 -5.33 -26.50 -5.33
CA GLY A 123 -5.65 -25.75 -4.12
C GLY A 123 -6.44 -26.57 -3.09
N ILE A 124 -6.58 -25.99 -1.88
CA ILE A 124 -7.29 -26.65 -0.77
C ILE A 124 -8.73 -26.97 -1.15
N ILE A 125 -9.46 -26.00 -1.75
CA ILE A 125 -10.87 -26.20 -2.11
C ILE A 125 -11.02 -27.26 -3.21
N SER A 126 -10.12 -27.27 -4.21
CA SER A 126 -10.14 -28.29 -5.26
C SER A 126 -9.87 -29.69 -4.70
N GLY A 127 -8.92 -29.82 -3.75
CA GLY A 127 -8.65 -31.08 -3.06
C GLY A 127 -9.87 -31.56 -2.24
N MET A 128 -10.52 -30.65 -1.53
CA MET A 128 -11.77 -30.99 -0.78
C MET A 128 -12.91 -31.39 -1.73
N SER A 129 -13.08 -30.71 -2.85
CA SER A 129 -14.09 -31.07 -3.88
C SER A 129 -13.85 -32.49 -4.42
N GLN A 130 -12.62 -32.81 -4.78
CA GLN A 130 -12.23 -34.12 -5.28
C GLN A 130 -12.40 -35.24 -4.23
N SER A 131 -12.13 -34.96 -2.95
CA SER A 131 -12.31 -35.95 -1.87
C SER A 131 -13.78 -36.33 -1.64
N VAL A 132 -14.73 -35.48 -2.07
CA VAL A 132 -16.19 -35.73 -2.02
C VAL A 132 -16.73 -36.27 -3.37
N GLY A 133 -15.83 -36.54 -4.33
CA GLY A 133 -16.20 -37.06 -5.66
C GLY A 133 -16.72 -36.00 -6.64
N LEU A 134 -16.55 -34.71 -6.33
CA LEU A 134 -16.90 -33.60 -7.21
C LEU A 134 -15.71 -33.24 -8.12
N PRO A 135 -15.95 -32.67 -9.31
CA PRO A 135 -14.87 -32.19 -10.16
C PRO A 135 -14.06 -31.10 -9.45
N GLY A 136 -12.74 -31.09 -9.69
CA GLY A 136 -11.87 -30.01 -9.21
C GLY A 136 -12.25 -28.65 -9.80
N LEU A 137 -11.84 -27.57 -9.13
CA LEU A 137 -12.09 -26.22 -9.62
C LEU A 137 -11.36 -25.95 -10.95
N PRO A 138 -11.93 -25.12 -11.83
CA PRO A 138 -11.21 -24.62 -13.00
C PRO A 138 -9.98 -23.83 -12.60
N PRO A 139 -9.02 -23.62 -13.53
CA PRO A 139 -7.83 -22.80 -13.22
C PRO A 139 -8.22 -21.41 -12.77
N ILE A 140 -7.63 -20.97 -11.66
CA ILE A 140 -7.88 -19.63 -11.10
C ILE A 140 -7.03 -18.56 -11.81
N TYR A 141 -7.00 -18.49 -13.10
CA TYR A 141 -6.30 -17.44 -13.83
C TYR A 141 -7.30 -16.57 -14.59
N GLY A 142 -6.88 -15.36 -14.92
CA GLY A 142 -7.70 -14.41 -15.65
C GLY A 142 -8.29 -13.30 -14.78
N ILE A 143 -9.26 -12.60 -15.32
CA ILE A 143 -9.84 -11.42 -14.67
C ILE A 143 -10.47 -11.74 -13.30
N GLY A 144 -11.10 -12.90 -13.15
CA GLY A 144 -11.71 -13.31 -11.88
C GLY A 144 -10.70 -13.40 -10.73
N ALA A 145 -9.53 -13.98 -10.99
CA ALA A 145 -8.45 -14.06 -10.00
C ALA A 145 -7.88 -12.69 -9.63
N VAL A 146 -7.72 -11.81 -10.62
CA VAL A 146 -7.26 -10.44 -10.40
C VAL A 146 -8.27 -9.65 -9.56
N LEU A 147 -9.57 -9.76 -9.87
CA LEU A 147 -10.65 -9.13 -9.09
C LEU A 147 -10.67 -9.64 -7.65
N LEU A 148 -10.56 -10.96 -7.44
CA LEU A 148 -10.51 -11.58 -6.12
C LEU A 148 -9.30 -11.08 -5.31
N ALA A 149 -8.12 -11.01 -5.95
CA ALA A 149 -6.92 -10.49 -5.31
C ALA A 149 -7.05 -9.01 -4.92
N HIS A 150 -7.65 -8.19 -5.78
CA HIS A 150 -7.90 -6.79 -5.48
C HIS A 150 -8.90 -6.62 -4.33
N VAL A 151 -9.97 -7.41 -4.29
CA VAL A 151 -10.93 -7.42 -3.18
C VAL A 151 -10.26 -7.85 -1.88
N PHE A 152 -9.40 -8.88 -1.92
CA PHE A 152 -8.61 -9.33 -0.77
C PHE A 152 -7.78 -8.21 -0.15
N PHE A 153 -7.09 -7.41 -0.97
CA PHE A 153 -6.25 -6.31 -0.47
C PHE A 153 -7.06 -5.07 -0.06
N ASN A 154 -8.06 -4.70 -0.84
CA ASN A 154 -8.67 -3.38 -0.74
C ASN A 154 -9.93 -3.35 0.12
N ALA A 155 -10.72 -4.44 0.20
CA ALA A 155 -11.91 -4.47 1.03
C ALA A 155 -11.61 -4.28 2.53
N PRO A 156 -10.54 -4.87 3.12
CA PRO A 156 -10.15 -4.61 4.51
C PRO A 156 -9.75 -3.16 4.75
N LEU A 157 -9.04 -2.54 3.81
CA LEU A 157 -8.65 -1.12 3.89
C LEU A 157 -9.88 -0.23 3.90
N MET A 158 -10.79 -0.43 2.94
CA MET A 158 -12.05 0.32 2.85
C MET A 158 -12.92 0.12 4.08
N MET A 159 -13.09 -1.12 4.55
CA MET A 159 -13.86 -1.45 5.74
C MET A 159 -13.40 -0.62 6.96
N ARG A 160 -12.09 -0.51 7.19
CA ARG A 160 -11.55 0.26 8.32
C ARG A 160 -11.92 1.73 8.26
N VAL A 161 -11.79 2.34 7.09
CA VAL A 161 -12.14 3.77 6.90
C VAL A 161 -13.63 3.97 7.10
N LEU A 162 -14.47 3.08 6.55
CA LEU A 162 -15.93 3.14 6.71
C LEU A 162 -16.37 2.91 8.16
N MET A 163 -15.76 1.96 8.88
CA MET A 163 -16.00 1.79 10.33
C MET A 163 -15.59 3.04 11.10
N GLY A 164 -14.51 3.69 10.71
CA GLY A 164 -14.11 4.98 11.26
C GLY A 164 -15.18 6.06 11.07
N ALA A 165 -15.74 6.18 9.87
CA ALA A 165 -16.82 7.12 9.58
C ALA A 165 -18.08 6.83 10.40
N LEU A 166 -18.48 5.56 10.51
CA LEU A 166 -19.61 5.14 11.34
C LEU A 166 -19.40 5.45 12.83
N SER A 167 -18.17 5.27 13.33
CA SER A 167 -17.84 5.57 14.73
C SER A 167 -17.83 7.06 15.04
N GLY A 168 -17.71 7.90 14.03
CA GLY A 168 -17.79 9.36 14.14
C GLY A 168 -19.23 9.89 14.31
N ILE A 169 -20.25 9.07 14.10
CA ILE A 169 -21.65 9.48 14.23
C ILE A 169 -21.98 9.72 15.71
N PRO A 170 -22.47 10.94 16.07
CA PRO A 170 -22.81 11.25 17.47
C PRO A 170 -23.85 10.31 18.06
N ALA A 171 -23.67 9.91 19.32
CA ALA A 171 -24.60 9.02 20.04
C ALA A 171 -26.03 9.59 20.13
N ALA A 172 -26.20 10.92 20.02
CA ALA A 172 -27.50 11.57 20.00
C ALA A 172 -28.35 11.11 18.79
N HIS A 173 -27.78 10.98 17.61
CA HIS A 173 -28.50 10.54 16.40
C HIS A 173 -28.99 9.09 16.56
N TRP A 174 -28.21 8.24 17.18
CA TRP A 174 -28.61 6.86 17.49
C TRP A 174 -29.77 6.79 18.51
N ARG A 175 -29.73 7.65 19.53
CA ARG A 175 -30.82 7.76 20.51
C ARG A 175 -32.12 8.26 19.91
N GLN A 176 -32.04 9.33 19.06
CA GLN A 176 -33.20 9.85 18.34
C GLN A 176 -33.80 8.80 17.40
N SER A 177 -32.97 8.05 16.67
CA SER A 177 -33.46 6.99 15.78
C SER A 177 -34.21 5.89 16.53
N ALA A 178 -33.80 5.61 17.77
CA ALA A 178 -34.50 4.66 18.64
C ALA A 178 -35.87 5.19 19.12
N GLN A 179 -35.92 6.47 19.51
CA GLN A 179 -37.14 7.14 19.91
C GLN A 179 -38.17 7.21 18.79
N TRP A 180 -37.73 7.45 17.56
CA TRP A 180 -38.59 7.53 16.36
C TRP A 180 -38.97 6.15 15.78
N GLY A 181 -38.44 5.07 16.34
CA GLY A 181 -38.74 3.70 15.90
C GLY A 181 -38.27 3.43 14.46
N LEU A 182 -37.22 4.08 13.99
CA LEU A 182 -36.73 3.92 12.62
C LEU A 182 -36.36 2.47 12.32
N THR A 183 -36.79 1.97 11.15
CA THR A 183 -36.39 0.67 10.61
C THR A 183 -34.91 0.65 10.24
N GLU A 184 -34.34 -0.54 10.03
CA GLU A 184 -32.92 -0.69 9.64
C GLU A 184 -32.60 0.06 8.35
N TRP A 185 -33.48 0.03 7.35
CA TRP A 185 -33.31 0.74 6.08
C TRP A 185 -33.38 2.26 6.26
N GLN A 186 -34.33 2.75 7.08
CA GLN A 186 -34.43 4.18 7.39
C GLN A 186 -33.19 4.69 8.13
N ARG A 187 -32.66 3.93 9.09
CA ARG A 187 -31.42 4.25 9.78
C ARG A 187 -30.23 4.29 8.82
N PHE A 188 -30.13 3.29 7.93
CA PHE A 188 -29.10 3.31 6.91
C PHE A 188 -29.19 4.58 6.07
N ARG A 189 -30.35 4.89 5.54
CA ARG A 189 -30.54 6.02 4.62
C ARG A 189 -30.35 7.38 5.29
N LEU A 190 -30.82 7.55 6.54
CA LEU A 190 -30.89 8.86 7.21
C LEU A 190 -29.67 9.15 8.10
N ILE A 191 -28.99 8.13 8.64
CA ILE A 191 -27.90 8.29 9.61
C ILE A 191 -26.58 7.75 9.07
N GLU A 192 -26.53 6.49 8.65
CA GLU A 192 -25.29 5.86 8.22
C GLU A 192 -24.82 6.38 6.86
N TRP A 193 -25.70 6.41 5.86
CA TRP A 193 -25.37 6.81 4.50
C TRP A 193 -24.84 8.25 4.39
N PRO A 194 -25.39 9.26 5.09
CA PRO A 194 -24.82 10.62 5.07
C PRO A 194 -23.39 10.68 5.61
N ALA A 195 -23.01 9.84 6.58
CA ALA A 195 -21.64 9.74 7.07
C ALA A 195 -20.73 9.01 6.06
N LEU A 196 -21.20 7.89 5.51
CA LEU A 196 -20.45 7.09 4.54
C LEU A 196 -20.20 7.83 3.23
N ARG A 197 -21.20 8.52 2.68
CA ARG A 197 -21.08 9.21 1.38
C ARG A 197 -20.02 10.32 1.37
N GLN A 198 -19.62 10.83 2.53
CA GLN A 198 -18.57 11.85 2.63
C GLN A 198 -17.17 11.25 2.40
N VAL A 199 -16.97 9.99 2.72
CA VAL A 199 -15.66 9.32 2.61
C VAL A 199 -15.57 8.39 1.39
N ILE A 200 -16.70 7.89 0.88
CA ILE A 200 -16.75 6.93 -0.24
C ILE A 200 -16.06 7.43 -1.50
N PRO A 201 -16.29 8.68 -2.01
CA PRO A 201 -15.67 9.11 -3.26
C PRO A 201 -14.13 9.09 -3.18
N GLY A 202 -13.56 9.64 -2.10
CA GLY A 202 -12.12 9.63 -1.88
C GLY A 202 -11.55 8.23 -1.73
N LEU A 203 -12.26 7.37 -1.03
CA LEU A 203 -11.87 5.98 -0.80
C LEU A 203 -11.95 5.15 -2.10
N LEU A 204 -13.01 5.35 -2.89
CA LEU A 204 -13.18 4.70 -4.18
C LEU A 204 -12.07 5.08 -5.17
N ALA A 205 -11.73 6.37 -5.25
CA ALA A 205 -10.68 6.84 -6.14
C ALA A 205 -9.29 6.37 -5.69
N LEU A 206 -9.03 6.31 -4.37
CA LEU A 206 -7.79 5.73 -3.85
C LEU A 206 -7.66 4.26 -4.25
N VAL A 207 -8.70 3.45 -4.02
CA VAL A 207 -8.67 2.02 -4.35
C VAL A 207 -8.67 1.79 -5.85
N PHE A 208 -9.35 2.63 -6.63
CA PHE A 208 -9.23 2.61 -8.08
C PHE A 208 -7.77 2.77 -8.53
N LEU A 209 -7.04 3.77 -7.98
CA LEU A 209 -5.62 3.97 -8.29
C LEU A 209 -4.77 2.77 -7.88
N LEU A 210 -4.99 2.19 -6.70
CA LEU A 210 -4.27 0.99 -6.25
C LEU A 210 -4.50 -0.21 -7.18
N CYS A 211 -5.73 -0.38 -7.69
CA CYS A 211 -6.05 -1.44 -8.66
C CYS A 211 -5.51 -1.12 -10.06
N PHE A 212 -5.52 0.16 -10.45
CA PHE A 212 -5.06 0.63 -11.75
C PHE A 212 -3.54 0.49 -11.92
N THR A 213 -2.78 0.71 -10.83
CA THR A 213 -1.33 0.58 -10.76
C THR A 213 -0.87 -0.78 -10.22
N SER A 214 -1.71 -1.81 -10.32
CA SER A 214 -1.40 -3.15 -9.84
C SER A 214 -0.64 -3.95 -10.90
N PHE A 215 0.66 -4.15 -10.70
CA PHE A 215 1.53 -4.92 -11.58
C PHE A 215 1.62 -6.39 -11.18
N ALA A 216 2.14 -6.65 -9.98
CA ALA A 216 2.52 -8.00 -9.57
C ALA A 216 1.35 -9.00 -9.57
N LEU A 217 0.17 -8.56 -9.08
CA LEU A 217 -1.03 -9.41 -9.05
C LEU A 217 -1.51 -9.76 -10.46
N VAL A 218 -1.53 -8.77 -11.36
CA VAL A 218 -1.96 -9.01 -12.75
C VAL A 218 -0.97 -9.89 -13.49
N LEU A 219 0.34 -9.69 -13.30
CA LEU A 219 1.37 -10.52 -13.92
C LEU A 219 1.27 -11.98 -13.46
N MET A 220 0.98 -12.22 -12.16
CA MET A 220 0.92 -13.57 -11.58
C MET A 220 -0.41 -14.28 -11.81
N LEU A 221 -1.52 -13.55 -11.80
CA LEU A 221 -2.86 -14.11 -11.81
C LEU A 221 -3.62 -13.87 -13.12
N GLY A 222 -3.16 -12.95 -13.97
CA GLY A 222 -3.85 -12.56 -15.20
C GLY A 222 -3.91 -13.67 -16.26
N GLY A 223 -2.94 -14.58 -16.29
CA GLY A 223 -2.98 -15.76 -17.13
C GLY A 223 -2.72 -15.54 -18.62
N GLY A 224 -2.17 -14.38 -19.02
CA GLY A 224 -1.69 -14.16 -20.39
C GLY A 224 -2.27 -12.91 -21.10
N PRO A 225 -2.12 -12.81 -22.43
CA PRO A 225 -2.31 -11.55 -23.16
C PRO A 225 -3.74 -10.99 -23.11
N ALA A 226 -4.75 -11.84 -22.90
CA ALA A 226 -6.16 -11.39 -22.81
C ALA A 226 -6.46 -10.54 -21.57
N VAL A 227 -5.64 -10.64 -20.53
CA VAL A 227 -5.79 -9.91 -19.25
C VAL A 227 -4.54 -9.05 -19.01
N THR A 228 -4.18 -8.24 -20.00
CA THR A 228 -2.98 -7.38 -19.93
C THR A 228 -3.39 -5.96 -19.56
N THR A 229 -2.81 -5.42 -18.46
CA THR A 229 -2.99 -4.03 -18.04
C THR A 229 -1.86 -3.14 -18.56
N LEU A 230 -2.02 -1.80 -18.42
CA LEU A 230 -0.98 -0.83 -18.78
C LEU A 230 0.36 -1.16 -18.11
N GLU A 231 0.36 -1.50 -16.84
CA GLU A 231 1.56 -1.88 -16.07
C GLU A 231 2.28 -3.09 -16.69
N VAL A 232 1.53 -4.13 -17.01
CA VAL A 232 2.10 -5.35 -17.62
C VAL A 232 2.56 -5.06 -19.05
N SER A 233 1.82 -4.22 -19.81
CA SER A 233 2.21 -3.83 -21.17
C SER A 233 3.48 -2.99 -21.19
N ILE A 234 3.68 -2.08 -20.24
CA ILE A 234 4.93 -1.32 -20.08
C ILE A 234 6.09 -2.28 -19.82
N TYR A 235 5.88 -3.24 -18.91
CA TYR A 235 6.87 -4.25 -18.58
C TYR A 235 7.26 -5.11 -19.79
N THR A 236 6.27 -5.61 -20.55
CA THR A 236 6.53 -6.44 -21.74
C THR A 236 7.24 -5.64 -22.83
N ALA A 237 6.80 -4.42 -23.13
CA ALA A 237 7.43 -3.54 -24.10
C ALA A 237 8.91 -3.24 -23.75
N LEU A 238 9.22 -3.04 -22.46
CA LEU A 238 10.56 -2.72 -22.00
C LEU A 238 11.46 -3.97 -21.92
N ARG A 239 10.95 -5.09 -21.39
CA ARG A 239 11.77 -6.25 -21.02
C ARG A 239 11.88 -7.31 -22.09
N PHE A 240 10.86 -7.48 -22.92
CA PHE A 240 10.78 -8.51 -23.95
C PHE A 240 10.86 -7.95 -25.36
N ASP A 241 10.10 -6.88 -25.64
CA ASP A 241 10.05 -6.31 -26.99
C ASP A 241 11.19 -5.31 -27.24
N PHE A 242 11.83 -4.81 -26.16
CA PHE A 242 12.84 -3.74 -26.20
C PHE A 242 12.38 -2.47 -26.94
N ASP A 243 11.05 -2.24 -26.97
CA ASP A 243 10.40 -1.09 -27.59
C ASP A 243 10.24 0.05 -26.58
N LEU A 244 11.29 0.87 -26.46
CA LEU A 244 11.32 1.99 -25.52
C LEU A 244 10.28 3.07 -25.85
N PRO A 245 10.07 3.48 -27.11
CA PRO A 245 9.04 4.43 -27.48
C PRO A 245 7.64 3.99 -27.02
N ARG A 246 7.29 2.72 -27.27
CA ARG A 246 6.01 2.15 -26.86
C ARG A 246 5.86 2.08 -25.35
N ALA A 247 6.90 1.64 -24.64
CA ALA A 247 6.91 1.65 -23.18
C ALA A 247 6.70 3.07 -22.62
N ALA A 248 7.35 4.06 -23.21
CA ALA A 248 7.21 5.46 -22.82
C ALA A 248 5.82 6.02 -23.12
N GLN A 249 5.21 5.71 -24.28
CA GLN A 249 3.84 6.11 -24.61
C GLN A 249 2.81 5.56 -23.64
N LEU A 250 2.91 4.26 -23.31
CA LEU A 250 2.04 3.61 -22.32
C LEU A 250 2.21 4.22 -20.92
N ALA A 251 3.46 4.52 -20.51
CA ALA A 251 3.77 5.14 -19.24
C ALA A 251 3.22 6.58 -19.14
N CYS A 252 3.34 7.38 -20.21
CA CYS A 252 2.75 8.72 -20.28
C CYS A 252 1.23 8.68 -20.22
N LEU A 253 0.58 7.74 -20.92
CA LEU A 253 -0.87 7.55 -20.85
C LEU A 253 -1.31 7.16 -19.44
N GLN A 254 -0.58 6.26 -18.79
CA GLN A 254 -0.86 5.87 -17.40
C GLN A 254 -0.75 7.06 -16.44
N LEU A 255 0.31 7.86 -16.56
CA LEU A 255 0.48 9.08 -15.76
C LEU A 255 -0.66 10.07 -15.97
N LEU A 256 -1.09 10.28 -17.22
CA LEU A 256 -2.20 11.17 -17.53
C LEU A 256 -3.48 10.70 -16.83
N ILE A 257 -3.82 9.41 -16.92
CA ILE A 257 -5.01 8.85 -16.27
C ILE A 257 -4.91 8.99 -14.75
N CYS A 258 -3.77 8.63 -14.15
CA CYS A 258 -3.56 8.80 -12.71
C CYS A 258 -3.70 10.26 -12.27
N ALA A 259 -3.13 11.20 -13.01
CA ALA A 259 -3.24 12.63 -12.72
C ALA A 259 -4.70 13.12 -12.79
N LEU A 260 -5.45 12.71 -13.80
CA LEU A 260 -6.87 13.05 -13.93
C LEU A 260 -7.71 12.52 -12.76
N VAL A 261 -7.44 11.28 -12.33
CA VAL A 261 -8.13 10.69 -11.17
C VAL A 261 -7.76 11.43 -9.88
N VAL A 262 -6.48 11.78 -9.67
CA VAL A 262 -6.04 12.53 -8.48
C VAL A 262 -6.65 13.94 -8.46
N ILE A 263 -6.68 14.63 -9.60
CA ILE A 263 -7.30 15.96 -9.71
C ILE A 263 -8.81 15.86 -9.42
N GLY A 264 -9.49 14.87 -10.00
CA GLY A 264 -10.91 14.62 -9.71
C GLY A 264 -11.13 14.34 -8.21
N LEU A 265 -10.24 13.54 -7.59
CA LEU A 265 -10.31 13.23 -6.17
C LEU A 265 -10.20 14.49 -5.29
N THR A 266 -9.26 15.38 -5.59
CA THR A 266 -9.08 16.63 -4.83
C THR A 266 -10.25 17.58 -4.98
N ALA A 267 -10.93 17.58 -6.14
CA ALA A 267 -12.10 18.42 -6.41
C ALA A 267 -13.36 17.93 -5.65
N PHE A 268 -13.53 16.60 -5.48
CA PHE A 268 -14.75 16.02 -4.91
C PHE A 268 -14.60 15.54 -3.47
N SER A 269 -13.38 15.41 -2.93
CA SER A 269 -13.14 14.92 -1.57
C SER A 269 -12.91 16.06 -0.60
N GLY A 270 -13.71 16.13 0.45
CA GLY A 270 -13.43 16.99 1.59
C GLY A 270 -12.18 16.54 2.37
N PRO A 271 -11.59 17.42 3.20
CA PRO A 271 -10.33 17.17 3.89
C PRO A 271 -10.37 16.05 4.95
N SER A 272 -11.50 15.40 5.18
CA SER A 272 -11.75 14.52 6.34
C SER A 272 -11.47 13.02 6.15
N TRP A 273 -11.17 12.55 4.92
CA TRP A 273 -10.97 11.10 4.68
C TRP A 273 -9.72 10.51 5.34
N ALA A 274 -8.75 11.35 5.69
CA ALA A 274 -7.50 10.94 6.34
C ALA A 274 -7.57 10.91 7.89
N ALA A 275 -8.63 11.47 8.49
CA ALA A 275 -8.79 11.52 9.93
C ALA A 275 -9.43 10.23 10.44
N MET A 276 -8.63 9.23 10.81
CA MET A 276 -9.12 8.08 11.57
C MET A 276 -9.48 8.51 12.98
N PRO A 277 -10.72 8.27 13.47
CA PRO A 277 -11.04 8.48 14.87
C PRO A 277 -10.23 7.52 15.74
N ALA A 278 -9.58 8.05 16.75
CA ALA A 278 -8.71 7.31 17.66
C ALA A 278 -9.43 6.29 18.55
N ARG A 279 -10.76 6.36 18.62
CA ARG A 279 -11.59 5.46 19.44
C ARG A 279 -12.88 5.11 18.71
N LEU A 280 -13.18 3.83 18.58
CA LEU A 280 -14.49 3.34 18.16
C LEU A 280 -15.48 3.59 19.30
N GLN A 281 -16.47 4.46 19.08
CA GLN A 281 -17.58 4.64 20.01
C GLN A 281 -18.52 3.43 19.88
N ARG A 282 -19.08 2.99 21.00
CA ARG A 282 -20.00 1.85 21.02
C ARG A 282 -21.34 2.25 20.40
N PRO A 283 -21.90 1.47 19.47
CA PRO A 283 -23.27 1.67 19.02
C PRO A 283 -24.25 1.33 20.16
N LEU A 284 -25.33 2.10 20.23
CA LEU A 284 -26.46 1.74 21.07
C LEU A 284 -27.26 0.64 20.36
N HIS A 285 -27.33 -0.55 20.95
CA HIS A 285 -28.12 -1.66 20.41
C HIS A 285 -29.61 -1.28 20.42
N GLN A 286 -30.28 -1.49 19.31
CA GLN A 286 -31.69 -1.18 19.12
C GLN A 286 -32.52 -2.44 18.83
N ARG A 287 -33.84 -2.40 19.12
CA ARG A 287 -34.75 -3.56 19.02
C ARG A 287 -34.74 -4.26 17.66
N GLY A 288 -34.63 -3.52 16.53
CA GLY A 288 -34.61 -4.11 15.18
C GLY A 288 -33.32 -4.91 14.85
N GLU A 289 -32.20 -4.57 15.49
CA GLU A 289 -30.92 -5.29 15.31
C GLU A 289 -30.90 -6.63 16.04
N GLN A 290 -31.91 -6.91 16.88
CA GLN A 290 -32.02 -8.15 17.63
C GLN A 290 -32.78 -9.25 16.87
N GLN A 291 -33.38 -8.97 15.73
CA GLN A 291 -34.09 -9.97 14.92
C GLN A 291 -33.12 -11.03 14.41
N TRP A 292 -33.52 -12.28 14.51
CA TRP A 292 -32.70 -13.43 14.13
C TRP A 292 -32.18 -13.40 12.66
N PRO A 293 -32.99 -13.03 11.65
CA PRO A 293 -32.51 -12.96 10.27
C PRO A 293 -31.38 -11.92 10.07
N SER A 294 -31.52 -10.73 10.71
CA SER A 294 -30.49 -9.67 10.63
C SER A 294 -29.18 -10.11 11.30
N ARG A 295 -29.25 -10.88 12.39
CA ARG A 295 -28.05 -11.43 13.03
C ARG A 295 -27.34 -12.44 12.15
N LEU A 296 -28.10 -13.36 11.56
CA LEU A 296 -27.55 -14.40 10.70
C LEU A 296 -26.85 -13.80 9.47
N THR A 297 -27.49 -12.85 8.78
CA THR A 297 -26.89 -12.17 7.63
C THR A 297 -25.61 -11.42 7.99
N ASP A 298 -25.60 -10.69 9.12
CA ASP A 298 -24.41 -9.98 9.57
C ASP A 298 -23.25 -10.95 9.87
N TYR A 299 -23.50 -12.05 10.59
CA TYR A 299 -22.47 -13.04 10.89
C TYR A 299 -21.98 -13.79 9.63
N LEU A 300 -22.85 -14.08 8.66
CA LEU A 300 -22.47 -14.68 7.39
C LEU A 300 -21.55 -13.73 6.59
N ILE A 301 -21.87 -12.43 6.54
CA ILE A 301 -21.04 -11.43 5.86
C ILE A 301 -19.66 -11.34 6.53
N ILE A 302 -19.61 -11.30 7.87
CA ILE A 302 -18.34 -11.27 8.60
C ILE A 302 -17.55 -12.55 8.38
N ALA A 303 -18.20 -13.72 8.45
CA ALA A 303 -17.56 -15.01 8.22
C ALA A 303 -16.99 -15.12 6.82
N MET A 304 -17.76 -14.72 5.80
CA MET A 304 -17.29 -14.69 4.40
C MET A 304 -16.07 -13.79 4.24
N PHE A 305 -16.09 -12.60 4.85
CA PHE A 305 -14.95 -11.69 4.82
C PHE A 305 -13.71 -12.28 5.52
N VAL A 306 -13.88 -12.89 6.69
CA VAL A 306 -12.79 -13.53 7.43
C VAL A 306 -12.20 -14.70 6.62
N VAL A 307 -13.05 -15.51 5.97
CA VAL A 307 -12.60 -16.59 5.08
C VAL A 307 -11.77 -16.03 3.93
N ILE A 308 -12.26 -15.00 3.24
CA ILE A 308 -11.52 -14.37 2.12
C ILE A 308 -10.18 -13.79 2.61
N ALA A 309 -10.14 -13.17 3.78
CA ALA A 309 -8.94 -12.51 4.30
C ALA A 309 -7.91 -13.47 4.91
N VAL A 310 -8.37 -14.54 5.57
CA VAL A 310 -7.50 -15.43 6.36
C VAL A 310 -7.10 -16.68 5.58
N LEU A 311 -8.00 -17.24 4.79
CA LEU A 311 -7.78 -18.52 4.12
C LEU A 311 -6.54 -18.54 3.20
N PRO A 312 -6.23 -17.48 2.40
CA PRO A 312 -4.99 -17.45 1.61
C PRO A 312 -3.73 -17.50 2.47
N VAL A 313 -3.74 -16.85 3.63
CA VAL A 313 -2.58 -16.87 4.55
C VAL A 313 -2.42 -18.25 5.19
N VAL A 314 -3.52 -18.86 5.60
CA VAL A 314 -3.51 -20.25 6.11
C VAL A 314 -3.00 -21.21 5.04
N ALA A 315 -3.41 -21.03 3.77
CA ALA A 315 -2.93 -21.84 2.67
C ALA A 315 -1.42 -21.73 2.46
N VAL A 316 -0.85 -20.51 2.57
CA VAL A 316 0.60 -20.30 2.51
C VAL A 316 1.30 -21.05 3.65
N ILE A 317 0.76 -20.97 4.87
CA ILE A 317 1.36 -21.62 6.04
C ILE A 317 1.31 -23.16 5.88
N VAL A 318 0.11 -23.71 5.61
CA VAL A 318 -0.11 -25.16 5.54
C VAL A 318 0.70 -25.78 4.40
N ARG A 319 0.73 -25.16 3.23
CA ARG A 319 1.46 -25.69 2.06
C ARG A 319 2.95 -25.39 2.13
N GLY A 320 3.35 -24.29 2.80
CA GLY A 320 4.75 -23.92 2.95
C GLY A 320 5.50 -24.78 3.98
N VAL A 321 4.81 -25.24 5.02
CA VAL A 321 5.35 -26.21 6.00
C VAL A 321 5.24 -27.61 5.42
N GLY A 322 6.08 -27.93 4.45
CA GLY A 322 6.04 -29.20 3.74
C GLY A 322 7.46 -29.73 3.46
N PRO A 323 7.57 -30.91 2.80
CA PRO A 323 8.85 -31.55 2.51
C PRO A 323 9.80 -30.66 1.66
N HIS A 324 9.23 -29.73 0.88
CA HIS A 324 10.01 -28.82 0.03
C HIS A 324 10.75 -27.73 0.80
N LEU A 325 10.38 -27.45 2.07
CA LEU A 325 11.00 -26.38 2.86
C LEU A 325 12.49 -26.61 3.08
N ALA A 326 12.87 -27.83 3.48
CA ALA A 326 14.27 -28.19 3.66
C ALA A 326 15.07 -28.07 2.36
N GLY A 327 14.48 -28.50 1.23
CA GLY A 327 15.09 -28.38 -0.09
C GLY A 327 15.35 -26.92 -0.46
N VAL A 328 14.38 -26.02 -0.25
CA VAL A 328 14.52 -24.57 -0.53
C VAL A 328 15.63 -23.95 0.33
N LEU A 329 15.71 -24.30 1.61
CA LEU A 329 16.77 -23.82 2.51
C LEU A 329 18.17 -24.28 2.09
N ALA A 330 18.28 -25.39 1.35
CA ALA A 330 19.54 -25.86 0.80
C ALA A 330 19.93 -25.14 -0.51
N TRP A 331 19.06 -24.33 -1.14
CA TRP A 331 19.36 -23.64 -2.39
C TRP A 331 20.31 -22.46 -2.19
N PRO A 332 21.44 -22.39 -2.87
CA PRO A 332 22.30 -21.20 -2.85
C PRO A 332 21.59 -19.96 -3.40
N ALA A 333 20.65 -20.12 -4.36
CA ALA A 333 19.85 -19.04 -4.91
C ALA A 333 18.92 -18.40 -3.87
N PHE A 334 18.39 -19.20 -2.93
CA PHE A 334 17.58 -18.69 -1.82
C PHE A 334 18.38 -17.72 -0.93
N TRP A 335 19.57 -18.11 -0.49
CA TRP A 335 20.41 -17.29 0.38
C TRP A 335 20.87 -15.99 -0.29
N ARG A 336 21.22 -16.05 -1.59
CA ARG A 336 21.52 -14.85 -2.37
C ARG A 336 20.32 -13.92 -2.47
N ALA A 337 19.14 -14.46 -2.77
CA ALA A 337 17.92 -13.67 -2.84
C ALA A 337 17.49 -13.10 -1.47
N LEU A 338 17.71 -13.87 -0.38
CA LEU A 338 17.45 -13.43 0.99
C LEU A 338 18.34 -12.25 1.37
N THR A 339 19.66 -12.37 1.16
CA THR A 339 20.61 -11.29 1.46
C THR A 339 20.33 -10.05 0.64
N ALA A 340 20.05 -10.18 -0.67
CA ALA A 340 19.68 -9.07 -1.52
C ALA A 340 18.37 -8.38 -1.03
N SER A 341 17.34 -9.17 -0.72
CA SER A 341 16.08 -8.64 -0.18
C SER A 341 16.27 -7.92 1.15
N LEU A 342 17.05 -8.48 2.07
CA LEU A 342 17.34 -7.85 3.35
C LEU A 342 18.12 -6.55 3.19
N CYS A 343 19.17 -6.54 2.38
CA CYS A 343 19.97 -5.34 2.14
C CYS A 343 19.11 -4.23 1.51
N VAL A 344 18.36 -4.55 0.46
CA VAL A 344 17.50 -3.58 -0.21
C VAL A 344 16.36 -3.13 0.71
N GLY A 345 15.69 -4.07 1.39
CA GLY A 345 14.55 -3.77 2.25
C GLY A 345 14.91 -2.88 3.44
N LEU A 346 15.98 -3.22 4.15
CA LEU A 346 16.45 -2.45 5.30
C LEU A 346 17.03 -1.09 4.89
N ALA A 347 17.82 -1.04 3.82
CA ALA A 347 18.41 0.21 3.34
C ALA A 347 17.33 1.17 2.79
N SER A 348 16.39 0.69 1.96
CA SER A 348 15.30 1.52 1.44
C SER A 348 14.34 1.97 2.56
N GLY A 349 13.99 1.08 3.49
CA GLY A 349 13.15 1.41 4.65
C GLY A 349 13.81 2.44 5.58
N GLY A 350 15.08 2.28 5.88
CA GLY A 350 15.88 3.20 6.67
C GLY A 350 16.01 4.58 6.01
N LEU A 351 16.35 4.61 4.72
CA LEU A 351 16.46 5.85 3.95
C LEU A 351 15.11 6.56 3.80
N ALA A 352 14.03 5.83 3.48
CA ALA A 352 12.68 6.41 3.39
C ALA A 352 12.27 7.07 4.72
N THR A 353 12.51 6.39 5.84
CA THR A 353 12.19 6.91 7.17
C THR A 353 13.05 8.13 7.52
N PHE A 354 14.33 8.10 7.21
CA PHE A 354 15.24 9.22 7.43
C PHE A 354 14.83 10.46 6.60
N LEU A 355 14.55 10.29 5.31
CA LEU A 355 14.10 11.37 4.43
C LEU A 355 12.73 11.91 4.89
N ALA A 356 11.80 11.03 5.24
CA ALA A 356 10.50 11.40 5.79
C ALA A 356 10.62 12.24 7.08
N PHE A 357 11.53 11.85 7.99
CA PHE A 357 11.80 12.58 9.21
C PHE A 357 12.37 13.98 8.93
N MET A 358 13.33 14.09 8.00
CA MET A 358 13.90 15.38 7.60
C MET A 358 12.84 16.31 7.00
N MET A 359 12.00 15.78 6.09
CA MET A 359 10.93 16.55 5.47
C MET A 359 9.83 16.95 6.47
N ALA A 360 9.40 16.06 7.35
CA ALA A 360 8.44 16.38 8.42
C ALA A 360 8.97 17.45 9.38
N THR A 361 10.28 17.41 9.68
CA THR A 361 10.94 18.45 10.47
C THR A 361 10.93 19.81 9.75
N ALA A 362 11.26 19.82 8.46
CA ALA A 362 11.23 21.04 7.65
C ALA A 362 9.81 21.62 7.57
N ARG A 363 8.80 20.77 7.34
CA ARG A 363 7.38 21.15 7.30
C ARG A 363 6.93 21.78 8.61
N THR A 364 7.16 21.11 9.72
CA THR A 364 6.76 21.60 11.05
C THR A 364 7.37 22.97 11.37
N ARG A 365 8.64 23.19 11.01
CA ARG A 365 9.31 24.50 11.20
C ARG A 365 8.70 25.58 10.31
N ARG A 366 8.36 25.27 9.05
CA ARG A 366 7.73 26.23 8.13
C ARG A 366 6.32 26.60 8.56
N VAL A 367 5.53 25.63 9.02
CA VAL A 367 4.19 25.89 9.60
C VAL A 367 4.28 26.85 10.78
N ARG A 368 5.24 26.64 11.69
CA ARG A 368 5.50 27.55 12.80
C ARG A 368 5.89 28.96 12.36
N ALA A 369 6.67 29.05 11.28
CA ALA A 369 7.07 30.33 10.68
C ALA A 369 5.98 30.94 9.80
N ARG A 370 4.77 30.38 9.77
CA ARG A 370 3.63 30.77 8.91
C ARG A 370 4.00 30.82 7.41
N ARG A 371 4.95 29.96 6.98
CA ARG A 371 5.37 29.86 5.58
C ARG A 371 4.63 28.74 4.90
N SER A 372 4.42 28.86 3.60
CA SER A 372 3.78 27.86 2.76
C SER A 372 4.52 26.51 2.80
N VAL A 373 3.78 25.39 2.87
CA VAL A 373 4.29 24.03 2.97
C VAL A 373 3.74 23.11 1.88
N TRP A 374 2.78 23.58 1.07
CA TRP A 374 2.07 22.74 0.08
C TRP A 374 3.02 21.98 -0.86
N TRP A 375 4.10 22.62 -1.27
CA TRP A 375 5.08 22.03 -2.18
C TRP A 375 5.89 20.88 -1.53
N LEU A 376 6.11 20.89 -0.21
CA LEU A 376 6.69 19.76 0.52
C LEU A 376 5.73 18.57 0.51
N ASP A 377 4.46 18.83 0.75
CA ASP A 377 3.43 17.80 0.74
C ASP A 377 3.23 17.24 -0.69
N VAL A 378 3.32 18.10 -1.72
CA VAL A 378 3.30 17.69 -3.12
C VAL A 378 4.53 16.86 -3.49
N ALA A 379 5.75 17.26 -3.08
CA ALA A 379 6.97 16.51 -3.38
C ALA A 379 6.91 15.05 -2.90
N VAL A 380 6.32 14.81 -1.74
CA VAL A 380 6.12 13.46 -1.21
C VAL A 380 4.96 12.75 -1.91
N SER A 381 3.82 13.45 -2.07
CA SER A 381 2.61 12.85 -2.61
C SER A 381 2.71 12.50 -4.10
N LEU A 382 3.65 13.12 -4.83
CA LEU A 382 3.92 12.84 -6.23
C LEU A 382 4.23 11.34 -6.45
N TYR A 383 5.00 10.73 -5.54
CA TYR A 383 5.37 9.32 -5.62
C TYR A 383 4.25 8.34 -5.23
N LEU A 384 3.11 8.83 -4.72
CA LEU A 384 1.88 8.03 -4.63
C LEU A 384 1.11 8.00 -5.94
N ALA A 385 1.24 9.07 -6.74
CA ALA A 385 0.55 9.18 -8.03
C ALA A 385 1.34 8.52 -9.17
N VAL A 386 2.67 8.47 -9.05
CA VAL A 386 3.55 7.83 -10.04
C VAL A 386 3.73 6.36 -9.67
N SER A 387 3.30 5.46 -10.56
CA SER A 387 3.48 4.02 -10.33
C SER A 387 4.96 3.63 -10.36
N ALA A 388 5.30 2.56 -9.63
CA ALA A 388 6.67 2.06 -9.53
C ALA A 388 7.23 1.63 -10.89
N ILE A 389 6.40 1.08 -11.80
CA ILE A 389 6.84 0.66 -13.13
C ILE A 389 7.11 1.88 -14.02
N VAL A 390 6.28 2.91 -13.94
CA VAL A 390 6.48 4.16 -14.69
C VAL A 390 7.75 4.86 -14.24
N LEU A 391 7.98 4.95 -12.93
CA LEU A 391 9.22 5.49 -12.36
C LEU A 391 10.44 4.67 -12.81
N GLY A 392 10.35 3.34 -12.72
CA GLY A 392 11.40 2.42 -13.16
C GLY A 392 11.72 2.57 -14.65
N THR A 393 10.69 2.69 -15.48
CA THR A 393 10.85 2.90 -16.93
C THR A 393 11.52 4.23 -17.23
N GLY A 394 11.11 5.32 -16.55
CA GLY A 394 11.75 6.63 -16.69
C GLY A 394 13.23 6.61 -16.29
N LEU A 395 13.54 5.97 -15.16
CA LEU A 395 14.93 5.79 -14.71
C LEU A 395 15.74 4.90 -15.67
N PHE A 396 15.14 3.86 -16.24
CA PHE A 396 15.76 3.02 -17.24
C PHE A 396 16.16 3.82 -18.48
N ILE A 397 15.22 4.59 -19.03
CA ILE A 397 15.46 5.41 -20.22
C ILE A 397 16.52 6.51 -19.93
N LEU A 398 16.43 7.16 -18.76
CA LEU A 398 17.34 8.23 -18.35
C LEU A 398 18.78 7.73 -18.21
N LEU A 399 19.00 6.55 -17.64
CA LEU A 399 20.32 6.07 -17.27
C LEU A 399 20.97 5.17 -18.32
N ARG A 400 20.19 4.58 -19.23
CA ARG A 400 20.69 3.70 -20.28
C ARG A 400 21.86 4.28 -21.11
N PRO A 401 21.85 5.58 -21.52
CA PRO A 401 22.94 6.13 -22.32
C PRO A 401 24.23 6.37 -21.52
N VAL A 402 24.15 6.41 -20.18
CA VAL A 402 25.27 6.83 -19.31
C VAL A 402 25.91 5.64 -18.60
N ALA A 403 25.17 4.58 -18.32
CA ALA A 403 25.65 3.47 -17.50
C ALA A 403 25.03 2.12 -17.87
N ASN A 404 25.71 1.04 -17.50
CA ASN A 404 25.13 -0.29 -17.58
C ASN A 404 24.09 -0.45 -16.47
N ILE A 405 22.81 -0.52 -16.88
CA ILE A 405 21.66 -0.55 -15.97
C ILE A 405 21.68 -1.80 -15.08
N PHE A 406 22.17 -2.94 -15.59
CA PHE A 406 22.18 -4.18 -14.83
C PHE A 406 23.23 -4.16 -13.69
N THR A 407 24.33 -3.42 -13.84
CA THR A 407 25.28 -3.21 -12.73
C THR A 407 24.74 -2.26 -11.68
N LEU A 408 23.90 -1.28 -12.08
CA LEU A 408 23.23 -0.35 -11.18
C LEU A 408 21.93 -0.89 -10.59
N ALA A 409 21.47 -2.06 -11.02
CA ALA A 409 20.19 -2.64 -10.62
C ALA A 409 19.93 -2.62 -9.10
N PRO A 410 20.89 -3.00 -8.21
CA PRO A 410 20.67 -2.94 -6.76
C PRO A 410 20.36 -1.53 -6.25
N ALA A 411 21.08 -0.52 -6.76
CA ALA A 411 20.88 0.88 -6.38
C ALA A 411 19.56 1.44 -6.92
N LEU A 412 19.18 1.06 -8.14
CA LEU A 412 17.91 1.50 -8.74
C LEU A 412 16.70 0.89 -8.04
N VAL A 413 16.76 -0.40 -7.69
CA VAL A 413 15.70 -1.06 -6.92
C VAL A 413 15.59 -0.45 -5.53
N LEU A 414 16.72 -0.19 -4.86
CA LEU A 414 16.75 0.48 -3.56
C LEU A 414 16.12 1.88 -3.65
N LEU A 415 16.52 2.68 -4.65
CA LEU A 415 16.02 4.03 -4.85
C LEU A 415 14.51 4.03 -5.11
N ALA A 416 14.02 3.20 -6.01
CA ALA A 416 12.61 3.14 -6.34
C ALA A 416 11.76 2.66 -5.16
N ASN A 417 12.19 1.62 -4.44
CA ASN A 417 11.50 1.13 -3.26
C ASN A 417 11.48 2.18 -2.13
N MET A 418 12.57 2.91 -1.95
CA MET A 418 12.63 4.06 -1.03
C MET A 418 11.60 5.13 -1.41
N LEU A 419 11.49 5.48 -2.69
CA LEU A 419 10.57 6.51 -3.18
C LEU A 419 9.11 6.10 -3.01
N VAL A 420 8.78 4.83 -3.28
CA VAL A 420 7.43 4.27 -3.08
C VAL A 420 7.06 4.22 -1.60
N ALA A 421 8.00 3.89 -0.71
CA ALA A 421 7.76 3.82 0.73
C ALA A 421 7.73 5.20 1.43
N LEU A 422 8.41 6.20 0.86
CA LEU A 422 8.56 7.54 1.45
C LEU A 422 7.23 8.22 1.83
N PRO A 423 6.16 8.23 1.01
CA PRO A 423 4.90 8.85 1.37
C PRO A 423 4.25 8.23 2.61
N PHE A 424 4.35 6.93 2.76
CA PHE A 424 3.78 6.20 3.90
C PHE A 424 4.54 6.55 5.19
N ALA A 425 5.87 6.51 5.15
CA ALA A 425 6.72 6.92 6.27
C ALA A 425 6.47 8.37 6.67
N TYR A 426 6.35 9.26 5.68
CA TYR A 426 6.12 10.68 5.91
C TYR A 426 4.80 10.95 6.63
N ARG A 427 3.70 10.34 6.18
CA ARG A 427 2.38 10.51 6.81
C ARG A 427 2.35 10.07 8.27
N VAL A 428 3.02 8.96 8.59
CA VAL A 428 3.13 8.46 9.97
C VAL A 428 3.89 9.45 10.85
N ILE A 429 5.04 9.92 10.40
CA ILE A 429 5.94 10.78 11.18
C ILE A 429 5.37 12.20 11.30
N GLU A 430 4.82 12.75 10.21
CA GLU A 430 4.31 14.13 10.14
C GLU A 430 3.18 14.37 11.13
N GLY A 431 2.20 13.46 11.17
CA GLY A 431 1.05 13.61 12.08
C GLY A 431 1.45 13.67 13.55
N ARG A 432 2.36 12.79 13.99
CA ARG A 432 2.86 12.79 15.36
C ARG A 432 3.75 13.99 15.65
N MET A 433 4.61 14.37 14.70
CA MET A 433 5.48 15.55 14.85
C MET A 433 4.69 16.85 14.98
N ALA A 434 3.59 16.99 14.23
CA ALA A 434 2.68 18.12 14.36
C ALA A 434 2.02 18.17 15.76
N ALA A 435 1.56 17.02 16.27
CA ALA A 435 0.98 16.91 17.61
C ALA A 435 2.00 17.26 18.71
N LEU A 436 3.24 16.74 18.61
CA LEU A 436 4.33 17.07 19.54
C LEU A 436 4.70 18.56 19.51
N ALA A 437 4.64 19.16 18.33
CA ALA A 437 4.86 20.59 18.20
C ALA A 437 3.82 21.40 18.97
N ALA A 438 2.54 21.04 18.82
CA ALA A 438 1.45 21.74 19.49
C ALA A 438 1.55 21.67 21.03
N THR A 439 2.02 20.55 21.57
CA THR A 439 2.06 20.32 23.03
C THR A 439 3.35 20.80 23.70
N HIS A 440 4.51 20.56 23.10
CA HIS A 440 5.81 20.74 23.75
C HIS A 440 6.55 22.04 23.37
N ASP A 441 6.12 22.75 22.31
CA ASP A 441 6.86 23.91 21.82
C ASP A 441 6.97 25.05 22.84
N ARG A 442 5.86 25.36 23.51
CA ARG A 442 5.82 26.43 24.52
C ARG A 442 6.71 26.08 25.72
N LEU A 443 6.65 24.83 26.17
CA LEU A 443 7.48 24.34 27.28
C LEU A 443 8.97 24.39 26.95
N CYS A 444 9.36 23.86 25.77
CA CYS A 444 10.75 23.90 25.31
C CYS A 444 11.28 25.34 25.18
N ALA A 445 10.42 26.25 24.71
CA ALA A 445 10.79 27.67 24.60
C ALA A 445 11.01 28.32 25.97
N GLY A 446 10.17 28.04 26.96
CA GLY A 446 10.29 28.50 28.32
C GLY A 446 11.54 27.98 29.04
N LEU A 447 11.88 26.69 28.82
CA LEU A 447 13.07 26.04 29.39
C LEU A 447 14.37 26.29 28.59
N GLY A 448 14.33 27.06 27.49
CA GLY A 448 15.51 27.32 26.66
C GLY A 448 16.05 26.09 25.91
N ILE A 449 15.29 24.97 25.82
CA ILE A 449 15.72 23.74 25.17
C ILE A 449 15.58 23.88 23.66
N ARG A 450 16.71 23.94 22.93
CA ARG A 450 16.76 24.21 21.48
C ARG A 450 17.70 23.26 20.73
N GLY A 451 17.58 23.22 19.41
CA GLY A 451 18.52 22.54 18.52
C GLY A 451 18.67 21.05 18.80
N TRP A 452 19.92 20.58 18.86
CA TRP A 452 20.27 19.16 19.06
C TRP A 452 19.77 18.59 20.39
N ARG A 453 19.80 19.39 21.50
CA ARG A 453 19.29 18.96 22.81
C ARG A 453 17.81 18.62 22.73
N ARG A 454 17.01 19.47 22.08
CA ARG A 454 15.58 19.20 21.86
C ARG A 454 15.35 17.94 21.01
N LEU A 455 16.13 17.78 19.93
CA LEU A 455 16.04 16.61 19.08
C LEU A 455 16.30 15.33 19.87
N ARG A 456 17.40 15.26 20.59
CA ARG A 456 17.85 14.06 21.31
C ARG A 456 16.98 13.70 22.51
N TRP A 457 16.58 14.70 23.33
CA TRP A 457 15.93 14.46 24.62
C TRP A 457 14.39 14.48 24.56
N ILE A 458 13.79 15.13 23.57
CA ILE A 458 12.34 15.29 23.48
C ILE A 458 11.80 14.68 22.18
N THR A 459 12.32 15.12 21.02
CA THR A 459 11.71 14.79 19.74
C THR A 459 11.93 13.31 19.38
N LEU A 460 13.16 12.80 19.43
CA LEU A 460 13.46 11.41 19.07
C LEU A 460 12.82 10.40 20.01
N PRO A 461 12.88 10.52 21.35
CA PRO A 461 12.21 9.58 22.23
C PRO A 461 10.68 9.57 22.04
N ALA A 462 10.09 10.76 21.91
CA ALA A 462 8.64 10.89 21.72
C ALA A 462 8.14 10.44 20.34
N LEU A 463 9.03 10.38 19.32
CA LEU A 463 8.74 9.86 17.97
C LEU A 463 9.24 8.43 17.77
N ALA A 464 9.96 7.85 18.72
CA ALA A 464 10.55 6.52 18.54
C ALA A 464 9.53 5.46 18.09
N PRO A 465 8.32 5.36 18.67
CA PRO A 465 7.31 4.40 18.22
C PRO A 465 6.91 4.59 16.75
N GLU A 466 6.69 5.84 16.33
CA GLU A 466 6.30 6.19 14.97
C GLU A 466 7.45 6.01 13.97
N LEU A 467 8.69 6.31 14.37
CA LEU A 467 9.88 6.07 13.55
C LEU A 467 10.09 4.56 13.32
N GLY A 468 9.95 3.74 14.37
CA GLY A 468 10.04 2.29 14.23
C GLY A 468 8.91 1.71 13.41
N TYR A 469 7.68 2.19 13.60
CA TYR A 469 6.56 1.78 12.75
C TYR A 469 6.79 2.16 11.27
N ALA A 470 7.23 3.39 11.00
CA ALA A 470 7.53 3.86 9.65
C ALA A 470 8.66 3.05 9.00
N ALA A 471 9.75 2.78 9.73
CA ALA A 471 10.86 1.97 9.23
C ALA A 471 10.44 0.52 8.96
N GLY A 472 9.71 -0.10 9.87
CA GLY A 472 9.19 -1.46 9.71
C GLY A 472 8.21 -1.58 8.54
N LEU A 473 7.29 -0.64 8.40
CA LEU A 473 6.34 -0.59 7.29
C LEU A 473 7.06 -0.39 5.95
N SER A 474 8.00 0.55 5.87
CA SER A 474 8.76 0.83 4.66
C SER A 474 9.65 -0.34 4.24
N ALA A 475 10.30 -1.00 5.21
CA ALA A 475 11.08 -2.20 4.95
C ALA A 475 10.19 -3.37 4.49
N ALA A 476 9.01 -3.56 5.11
CA ALA A 476 8.05 -4.59 4.70
C ALA A 476 7.52 -4.37 3.28
N LEU A 477 7.17 -3.12 2.94
CA LEU A 477 6.75 -2.76 1.57
C LEU A 477 7.86 -3.05 0.55
N SER A 478 9.10 -2.67 0.85
CA SER A 478 10.24 -2.94 -0.03
C SER A 478 10.56 -4.43 -0.16
N LEU A 479 10.47 -5.21 0.92
CA LEU A 479 10.65 -6.65 0.88
C LEU A 479 9.58 -7.37 0.05
N GLY A 480 8.37 -6.80 0.00
CA GLY A 480 7.25 -7.33 -0.77
C GLY A 480 7.19 -6.87 -2.22
N ASP A 481 8.00 -5.90 -2.61
CA ASP A 481 7.94 -5.34 -3.95
C ASP A 481 8.59 -6.26 -4.99
N MET A 482 7.80 -6.52 -6.05
CA MET A 482 8.25 -7.24 -7.23
C MET A 482 8.38 -6.33 -8.45
N THR A 483 7.79 -5.14 -8.40
CA THR A 483 7.56 -4.29 -9.58
C THR A 483 8.88 -3.82 -10.19
N VAL A 484 9.73 -3.22 -9.37
CA VAL A 484 11.00 -2.64 -9.85
C VAL A 484 12.03 -3.72 -10.14
N ILE A 485 12.09 -4.78 -9.33
CA ILE A 485 13.02 -5.88 -9.58
C ILE A 485 12.69 -6.64 -10.87
N ALA A 486 11.42 -6.68 -11.29
CA ALA A 486 11.03 -7.27 -12.56
C ALA A 486 11.68 -6.56 -13.75
N LEU A 487 11.85 -5.23 -13.68
CA LEU A 487 12.54 -4.45 -14.72
C LEU A 487 14.04 -4.64 -14.72
N PHE A 488 14.67 -4.60 -13.54
CA PHE A 488 16.14 -4.52 -13.39
C PHE A 488 16.78 -5.84 -12.96
N GLY A 489 15.99 -6.84 -12.56
CA GLY A 489 16.49 -8.12 -12.08
C GLY A 489 17.27 -8.90 -13.14
N SER A 490 18.31 -9.57 -12.69
CA SER A 490 19.17 -10.44 -13.49
C SER A 490 19.40 -11.77 -12.75
N GLN A 491 20.10 -12.72 -13.38
CA GLN A 491 20.50 -13.96 -12.68
C GLN A 491 21.44 -13.71 -11.51
N GLN A 492 22.21 -12.61 -11.55
CA GLN A 492 23.16 -12.24 -10.50
C GLN A 492 22.50 -11.47 -9.35
N PHE A 493 21.45 -10.70 -9.65
CA PHE A 493 20.73 -9.90 -8.67
C PHE A 493 19.24 -10.23 -8.70
N GLN A 494 18.79 -10.96 -7.67
CA GLN A 494 17.41 -11.41 -7.49
C GLN A 494 16.96 -11.15 -6.06
N THR A 495 15.71 -10.72 -5.87
CA THR A 495 15.04 -10.64 -4.56
C THR A 495 14.14 -11.84 -4.34
N LEU A 496 13.72 -12.09 -3.08
CA LEU A 496 12.82 -13.19 -2.74
C LEU A 496 11.49 -13.15 -3.48
N PRO A 497 10.79 -11.98 -3.63
CA PRO A 497 9.57 -11.92 -4.43
C PRO A 497 9.77 -12.34 -5.89
N TRP A 498 10.90 -11.95 -6.47
CA TRP A 498 11.24 -12.32 -7.84
C TRP A 498 11.55 -13.81 -7.99
N LEU A 499 12.32 -14.38 -7.05
CA LEU A 499 12.60 -15.80 -7.00
C LEU A 499 11.31 -16.62 -6.82
N LEU A 500 10.39 -16.18 -5.97
CA LEU A 500 9.07 -16.77 -5.79
C LEU A 500 8.28 -16.77 -7.11
N TYR A 501 8.20 -15.62 -7.79
CA TYR A 501 7.53 -15.53 -9.09
C TYR A 501 8.12 -16.48 -10.13
N GLN A 502 9.45 -16.52 -10.28
CA GLN A 502 10.12 -17.43 -11.22
C GLN A 502 9.84 -18.91 -10.90
N THR A 503 9.79 -19.26 -9.62
CA THR A 503 9.49 -20.64 -9.17
C THR A 503 8.05 -21.01 -9.49
N MET A 504 7.11 -20.08 -9.30
CA MET A 504 5.70 -20.26 -9.70
C MET A 504 5.54 -20.38 -11.21
N ALA A 505 6.23 -19.53 -11.99
CA ALA A 505 6.19 -19.56 -13.46
C ALA A 505 6.74 -20.88 -14.03
N ARG A 506 7.59 -21.59 -13.28
CA ARG A 506 8.09 -22.93 -13.62
C ARG A 506 7.21 -24.07 -13.11
N TYR A 507 6.01 -23.78 -12.62
CA TYR A 507 5.05 -24.75 -12.06
C TYR A 507 5.58 -25.56 -10.85
N ARG A 508 6.61 -25.08 -10.17
CA ARG A 508 7.18 -25.72 -8.96
C ARG A 508 6.39 -25.24 -7.72
N SER A 509 5.14 -25.67 -7.62
CA SER A 509 4.19 -25.16 -6.63
C SER A 509 4.58 -25.44 -5.18
N GLY A 510 5.24 -26.55 -4.89
CA GLY A 510 5.70 -26.92 -3.54
C GLY A 510 6.82 -26.00 -3.04
N GLU A 511 7.85 -25.78 -3.87
CA GLU A 511 8.94 -24.87 -3.52
C GLU A 511 8.47 -23.40 -3.48
N ALA A 512 7.54 -23.01 -4.38
CA ALA A 512 6.93 -21.69 -4.36
C ALA A 512 6.16 -21.44 -3.06
N ALA A 513 5.43 -22.44 -2.55
CA ALA A 513 4.73 -22.32 -1.26
C ALA A 513 5.72 -22.17 -0.09
N ALA A 514 6.83 -22.91 -0.10
CA ALA A 514 7.90 -22.77 0.91
C ALA A 514 8.56 -21.39 0.86
N LEU A 515 8.87 -20.87 -0.35
CA LEU A 515 9.40 -19.51 -0.53
C LEU A 515 8.40 -18.44 -0.06
N ALA A 516 7.11 -18.63 -0.34
CA ALA A 516 6.05 -17.71 0.10
C ALA A 516 5.95 -17.67 1.64
N LEU A 517 6.05 -18.83 2.31
CA LEU A 517 6.08 -18.90 3.77
C LEU A 517 7.31 -18.20 4.35
N LEU A 518 8.49 -18.44 3.79
CA LEU A 518 9.74 -17.81 4.26
C LEU A 518 9.68 -16.28 4.07
N LEU A 519 9.16 -15.81 2.94
CA LEU A 519 8.99 -14.38 2.68
C LEU A 519 7.95 -13.76 3.63
N LEU A 520 6.86 -14.46 3.93
CA LEU A 520 5.85 -14.05 4.91
C LEU A 520 6.47 -13.89 6.30
N CYS A 521 7.18 -14.91 6.78
CA CYS A 521 7.85 -14.89 8.08
C CYS A 521 8.87 -13.76 8.17
N LEU A 522 9.66 -13.55 7.11
CA LEU A 522 10.65 -12.49 7.03
C LEU A 522 10.00 -11.11 7.13
N THR A 523 8.95 -10.87 6.35
CA THR A 523 8.28 -9.56 6.30
C THR A 523 7.60 -9.23 7.63
N ILE A 524 6.86 -10.18 8.20
CA ILE A 524 6.24 -10.02 9.53
C ILE A 524 7.31 -9.88 10.61
N GLY A 525 8.36 -10.70 10.57
CA GLY A 525 9.45 -10.67 11.56
C GLY A 525 10.15 -9.32 11.60
N ILE A 526 10.50 -8.76 10.44
CA ILE A 526 11.13 -7.43 10.34
C ILE A 526 10.17 -6.33 10.83
N PHE A 527 8.91 -6.36 10.40
CA PHE A 527 7.93 -5.38 10.86
C PHE A 527 7.78 -5.40 12.39
N LEU A 528 7.63 -6.59 12.98
CA LEU A 528 7.50 -6.75 14.43
C LEU A 528 8.77 -6.35 15.17
N LEU A 529 9.95 -6.68 14.64
CA LEU A 529 11.24 -6.30 15.23
C LEU A 529 11.34 -4.77 15.40
N PHE A 530 11.11 -4.03 14.31
CA PHE A 530 11.13 -2.57 14.37
C PHE A 530 10.07 -2.00 15.30
N HIS A 531 8.86 -2.54 15.28
CA HIS A 531 7.77 -2.09 16.12
C HIS A 531 8.04 -2.33 17.62
N LEU A 532 8.56 -3.50 17.99
CA LEU A 532 8.88 -3.82 19.38
C LEU A 532 10.09 -3.04 19.90
N MET A 533 11.15 -2.92 19.10
CA MET A 533 12.34 -2.13 19.46
C MET A 533 11.97 -0.67 19.74
N SER A 534 11.16 -0.08 18.87
CA SER A 534 10.78 1.32 19.01
C SER A 534 9.90 1.59 20.23
N ARG A 535 9.02 0.65 20.59
CA ARG A 535 8.22 0.74 21.83
C ARG A 535 9.08 0.68 23.09
N ARG A 536 10.11 -0.15 23.12
CA ARG A 536 11.04 -0.20 24.25
C ARG A 536 11.78 1.11 24.45
N ILE A 537 12.18 1.78 23.37
CA ILE A 537 12.86 3.08 23.42
C ILE A 537 11.90 4.19 23.88
N GLY A 538 10.65 4.18 23.42
CA GLY A 538 9.64 5.18 23.78
C GLY A 538 9.06 5.04 25.19
N ASN A 539 9.12 3.83 25.78
CA ASN A 539 8.59 3.52 27.11
C ASN A 539 9.64 3.57 28.24
N GLN A 540 10.90 3.93 27.95
CA GLN A 540 11.87 4.12 29.04
C GLN A 540 11.43 5.34 29.88
N PRO A 541 11.11 5.16 31.18
CA PRO A 541 10.92 6.30 32.06
C PRO A 541 12.22 7.10 32.05
N HIS A 542 12.14 8.36 31.69
CA HIS A 542 13.27 9.26 31.81
C HIS A 542 13.60 9.38 33.31
N ALA A 543 14.61 8.62 33.78
CA ALA A 543 15.23 8.78 35.07
C ALA A 543 16.00 10.10 35.15
#